data_e39d7f49f2e4f37fe5db68e0a1cdeed3
#
_entry.id   e39d7f49f2e4f37fe5db68e0a1cdeed3
#
_cell.length_a   1.000
_cell.length_b   1.000
_cell.length_c   1.000
_cell.angle_alpha   90.00
_cell.angle_beta   90.00
_cell.angle_gamma   90.00
#
_symmetry.space_group_name_H-M   'P 1'
#
loop_
_entity.id
_entity.type
_entity.pdbx_description
1 polymer ?
#
loop_
_entity_poly.entity_id
_entity_poly.type
_entity_poly.pdbx_seq_one_letter_code
_entity_poly.pdbx_strand_id
1 'polypeptide(L)'
;KVMNFGALASPGPSVLMVSAQDSRDNQTTYARELPIIPYSSPVLVARAERKNNFDKETKIHIEGTVSLIQIWGVTKNSVNPNSGVQYRYREQGTSSWSGWTNLASTMGANGVIGTSDFWLDLDNEKAFEFQAKITDRLESSVVNFTVSVGIPIMRIGLDGLVYNKEQPLMPSHIGQVIISTTLNTSEKVQ
;
A
#
# COMPACT_ATOMS: atom_id res chain seq x y z
N LYS A 1 5.77 7.49 -40.94
CA LYS A 1 6.80 6.62 -40.35
C LYS A 1 7.02 7.10 -38.90
N VAL A 2 6.89 6.21 -37.95
CA VAL A 2 7.18 6.50 -36.54
C VAL A 2 8.64 6.15 -36.28
N MET A 3 9.40 7.08 -35.71
CA MET A 3 10.74 6.82 -35.22
C MET A 3 10.71 6.64 -33.71
N ASN A 4 11.32 5.57 -33.21
CA ASN A 4 11.49 5.33 -31.81
C ASN A 4 12.94 5.59 -31.43
N PHE A 5 13.18 6.56 -30.53
CA PHE A 5 14.52 6.95 -30.14
C PHE A 5 14.98 6.25 -28.84
N GLY A 6 14.16 5.36 -28.28
CA GLY A 6 14.45 4.71 -27.00
C GLY A 6 14.28 5.64 -25.78
N ALA A 7 14.81 5.23 -24.65
CA ALA A 7 14.79 6.03 -23.42
C ALA A 7 15.89 7.10 -23.46
N LEU A 8 15.52 8.34 -23.13
CA LEU A 8 16.48 9.44 -22.98
C LEU A 8 17.08 9.40 -21.58
N ALA A 9 18.39 9.32 -21.49
CA ALA A 9 19.12 9.04 -20.24
C ALA A 9 19.32 10.26 -19.32
N SER A 10 18.94 11.47 -19.72
CA SER A 10 19.21 12.69 -18.93
C SER A 10 17.99 13.60 -18.87
N PRO A 11 17.59 14.06 -17.67
CA PRO A 11 16.58 15.11 -17.55
C PRO A 11 17.18 16.43 -18.00
N GLY A 12 16.48 17.16 -18.85
CA GLY A 12 16.87 18.48 -19.33
C GLY A 12 16.37 18.77 -20.73
N PRO A 13 16.54 19.98 -21.23
CA PRO A 13 16.19 20.31 -22.62
C PRO A 13 17.08 19.50 -23.58
N SER A 14 16.46 18.72 -24.41
CA SER A 14 17.13 17.96 -25.48
C SER A 14 16.73 18.54 -26.82
N VAL A 15 17.67 18.61 -27.75
CA VAL A 15 17.41 19.09 -29.09
C VAL A 15 17.30 17.90 -30.03
N LEU A 16 16.13 17.72 -30.63
CA LEU A 16 15.97 16.82 -31.76
C LEU A 16 16.50 17.48 -33.01
N MET A 17 17.57 16.91 -33.56
CA MET A 17 18.12 17.31 -34.87
C MET A 17 17.74 16.27 -35.92
N VAL A 18 17.11 16.71 -36.99
CA VAL A 18 16.81 15.89 -38.15
C VAL A 18 17.53 16.47 -39.35
N SER A 19 18.43 15.68 -39.93
CA SER A 19 19.16 16.07 -41.13
C SER A 19 18.69 15.24 -42.32
N ALA A 20 18.49 15.88 -43.45
CA ALA A 20 18.23 15.25 -44.73
C ALA A 20 19.33 15.67 -45.71
N GLN A 21 19.91 14.70 -46.42
CA GLN A 21 20.92 14.92 -47.45
C GLN A 21 20.41 14.39 -48.78
N ASP A 22 20.60 15.16 -49.84
CA ASP A 22 20.27 14.73 -51.19
C ASP A 22 21.47 14.03 -51.86
N SER A 23 21.26 13.51 -53.06
CA SER A 23 22.30 12.84 -53.85
C SER A 23 23.41 13.77 -54.38
N ARG A 24 23.30 15.04 -54.16
CA ARG A 24 24.27 16.08 -54.51
C ARG A 24 24.98 16.65 -53.30
N ASP A 25 24.90 15.95 -52.16
CA ASP A 25 25.50 16.35 -50.89
C ASP A 25 24.92 17.65 -50.26
N ASN A 26 23.80 18.16 -50.75
CA ASN A 26 23.13 19.25 -50.08
C ASN A 26 22.46 18.72 -48.83
N GLN A 27 22.75 19.34 -47.69
CA GLN A 27 22.20 18.97 -46.39
C GLN A 27 21.28 20.07 -45.86
N THR A 28 20.11 19.65 -45.36
CA THR A 28 19.21 20.50 -44.61
C THR A 28 19.03 19.90 -43.22
N THR A 29 19.24 20.70 -42.19
CA THR A 29 19.07 20.30 -40.79
C THR A 29 17.94 21.10 -40.14
N TYR A 30 17.04 20.39 -39.52
CA TYR A 30 15.98 20.96 -38.66
C TYR A 30 16.26 20.60 -37.21
N ALA A 31 16.29 21.61 -36.34
CA ALA A 31 16.47 21.45 -34.90
C ALA A 31 15.22 21.89 -34.12
N ARG A 32 14.79 21.10 -33.16
CA ARG A 32 13.69 21.41 -32.28
C ARG A 32 14.00 21.03 -30.84
N GLU A 33 13.81 21.93 -29.92
CA GLU A 33 13.88 21.61 -28.51
C GLU A 33 12.70 20.71 -28.11
N LEU A 34 13.01 19.63 -27.42
CA LEU A 34 12.06 18.73 -26.81
C LEU A 34 12.13 18.90 -25.30
N PRO A 35 11.06 19.35 -24.65
CA PRO A 35 11.00 19.35 -23.19
C PRO A 35 10.99 17.90 -22.71
N ILE A 36 12.03 17.52 -21.98
CA ILE A 36 12.04 16.25 -21.24
C ILE A 36 11.46 16.52 -19.87
N ILE A 37 10.35 15.87 -19.58
CA ILE A 37 9.67 16.00 -18.29
C ILE A 37 10.16 14.85 -17.40
N PRO A 38 10.72 15.16 -16.22
CA PRO A 38 11.18 14.12 -15.31
C PRO A 38 9.98 13.26 -14.86
N TYR A 39 10.21 11.97 -14.83
CA TYR A 39 9.24 10.99 -14.35
C TYR A 39 9.87 10.18 -13.21
N SER A 40 9.10 9.89 -12.19
CA SER A 40 9.42 8.93 -11.15
C SER A 40 8.30 7.91 -11.04
N SER A 41 8.68 6.67 -10.79
CA SER A 41 7.73 5.57 -10.58
C SER A 41 6.73 5.90 -9.47
N PRO A 42 5.51 5.40 -9.56
CA PRO A 42 4.52 5.55 -8.48
C PRO A 42 5.07 5.08 -7.14
N VAL A 43 4.74 5.82 -6.09
CA VAL A 43 5.04 5.43 -4.71
C VAL A 43 3.74 5.08 -4.00
N LEU A 44 3.76 4.00 -3.22
CA LEU A 44 2.60 3.49 -2.51
C LEU A 44 2.96 3.24 -1.04
N VAL A 45 2.06 3.63 -0.15
CA VAL A 45 2.10 3.32 1.28
C VAL A 45 0.81 2.59 1.63
N ALA A 46 0.93 1.49 2.35
CA ALA A 46 -0.22 0.72 2.78
C ALA A 46 0.00 0.18 4.20
N ARG A 47 -1.07 0.14 4.96
CA ARG A 47 -1.09 -0.40 6.31
C ARG A 47 -2.40 -1.10 6.59
N ALA A 48 -2.35 -2.03 7.52
CA ALA A 48 -3.52 -2.72 8.02
C ALA A 48 -3.49 -2.78 9.54
N GLU A 49 -4.66 -2.65 10.15
CA GLU A 49 -4.81 -2.61 11.60
C GLU A 49 -6.09 -3.36 11.98
N ARG A 50 -5.97 -4.30 12.90
CA ARG A 50 -7.14 -4.96 13.48
C ARG A 50 -7.84 -4.02 14.46
N LYS A 51 -9.14 -4.01 14.40
CA LYS A 51 -9.94 -3.32 15.40
C LYS A 51 -9.63 -3.90 16.79
N ASN A 52 -9.37 -3.01 17.75
CA ASN A 52 -8.96 -3.38 19.12
C ASN A 52 -7.73 -4.31 19.20
N ASN A 53 -6.91 -4.37 18.14
CA ASN A 53 -5.72 -5.21 18.00
C ASN A 53 -5.99 -6.73 17.96
N PHE A 54 -7.23 -7.19 18.07
CA PHE A 54 -7.55 -8.62 18.09
C PHE A 54 -8.80 -9.02 17.31
N ASP A 55 -9.65 -8.08 16.92
CA ASP A 55 -10.89 -8.38 16.19
C ASP A 55 -10.61 -8.90 14.79
N LYS A 56 -11.61 -9.62 14.23
CA LYS A 56 -11.60 -10.03 12.83
C LYS A 56 -11.69 -8.83 11.89
N GLU A 57 -12.44 -7.80 12.28
CA GLU A 57 -12.52 -6.56 11.53
C GLU A 57 -11.15 -5.90 11.43
N THR A 58 -10.64 -5.84 10.21
CA THR A 58 -9.31 -5.30 9.89
C THR A 58 -9.46 -4.12 8.96
N LYS A 59 -9.00 -2.96 9.40
CA LYS A 59 -8.96 -1.72 8.63
C LYS A 59 -7.76 -1.73 7.71
N ILE A 60 -7.97 -1.47 6.43
CA ILE A 60 -6.93 -1.32 5.43
C ILE A 60 -6.89 0.11 4.95
N HIS A 61 -5.70 0.70 4.95
CA HIS A 61 -5.43 2.03 4.46
C HIS A 61 -4.38 1.97 3.35
N ILE A 62 -4.65 2.61 2.22
CA ILE A 62 -3.76 2.66 1.07
C ILE A 62 -3.75 4.09 0.52
N GLU A 63 -2.56 4.65 0.39
CA GLU A 63 -2.33 5.96 -0.22
C GLU A 63 -1.09 5.92 -1.10
N GLY A 64 -0.95 6.86 -2.00
CA GLY A 64 0.21 6.89 -2.89
C GLY A 64 0.39 8.21 -3.60
N THR A 65 1.45 8.27 -4.39
CA THR A 65 1.75 9.41 -5.25
C THR A 65 2.18 8.96 -6.62
N VAL A 66 1.84 9.74 -7.64
CA VAL A 66 2.28 9.55 -9.03
C VAL A 66 2.88 10.83 -9.57
N SER A 67 3.87 10.70 -10.43
CA SER A 67 4.43 11.84 -11.15
C SER A 67 3.38 12.47 -12.05
N LEU A 68 3.09 13.75 -11.82
CA LEU A 68 2.27 14.53 -12.75
C LEU A 68 3.09 14.90 -13.97
N ILE A 69 2.72 14.36 -15.12
CA ILE A 69 3.27 14.76 -16.40
C ILE A 69 2.27 15.72 -17.05
N GLN A 70 2.67 16.98 -17.17
CA GLN A 70 1.83 18.00 -17.82
C GLN A 70 2.51 18.45 -19.13
N ILE A 71 1.78 18.35 -20.22
CA ILE A 71 2.21 18.83 -21.52
C ILE A 71 1.17 19.83 -22.02
N TRP A 72 1.61 21.08 -22.20
CA TRP A 72 0.73 22.20 -22.60
C TRP A 72 -0.52 22.35 -21.71
N GLY A 73 -0.33 22.26 -20.41
CA GLY A 73 -1.43 22.39 -19.44
C GLY A 73 -2.35 21.16 -19.32
N VAL A 74 -2.06 20.10 -20.07
CA VAL A 74 -2.84 18.85 -20.02
C VAL A 74 -2.09 17.79 -19.25
N THR A 75 -2.70 17.25 -18.20
CA THR A 75 -2.16 16.10 -17.46
C THR A 75 -2.15 14.86 -18.35
N LYS A 76 -0.97 14.31 -18.59
CA LYS A 76 -0.76 13.13 -19.43
C LYS A 76 -0.60 11.84 -18.64
N ASN A 77 -0.16 11.93 -17.40
CA ASN A 77 -0.08 10.80 -16.48
C ASN A 77 -1.24 10.83 -15.48
N SER A 78 -1.84 9.69 -15.24
CA SER A 78 -2.97 9.54 -14.32
C SER A 78 -3.14 8.09 -13.92
N VAL A 79 -3.80 7.88 -12.80
CA VAL A 79 -4.25 6.58 -12.31
C VAL A 79 -5.70 6.36 -12.74
N ASN A 80 -6.05 5.16 -13.18
CA ASN A 80 -7.44 4.83 -13.46
C ASN A 80 -8.22 4.80 -12.12
N PRO A 81 -9.28 5.61 -11.96
CA PRO A 81 -10.00 5.72 -10.69
C PRO A 81 -10.65 4.41 -10.22
N ASN A 82 -10.93 3.48 -11.12
CA ASN A 82 -11.63 2.24 -10.81
C ASN A 82 -10.73 1.00 -10.78
N SER A 83 -9.49 1.08 -11.28
CA SER A 83 -8.61 -0.09 -11.41
C SER A 83 -7.12 0.21 -11.26
N GLY A 84 -6.77 1.47 -11.06
CA GLY A 84 -5.38 1.87 -10.93
C GLY A 84 -4.78 1.56 -9.57
N VAL A 85 -5.62 1.40 -8.54
CA VAL A 85 -5.21 0.92 -7.22
C VAL A 85 -5.88 -0.43 -6.97
N GLN A 86 -5.07 -1.41 -6.58
CA GLN A 86 -5.53 -2.78 -6.36
C GLN A 86 -4.86 -3.35 -5.11
N TYR A 87 -5.50 -4.32 -4.49
CA TYR A 87 -4.90 -5.12 -3.42
C TYR A 87 -5.18 -6.59 -3.61
N ARG A 88 -4.39 -7.42 -2.95
CA ARG A 88 -4.63 -8.85 -2.75
C ARG A 88 -4.01 -9.29 -1.44
N TYR A 89 -4.44 -10.44 -0.95
CA TYR A 89 -3.92 -10.98 0.30
C TYR A 89 -3.87 -12.51 0.27
N ARG A 90 -3.14 -13.07 1.23
CA ARG A 90 -3.10 -14.51 1.50
C ARG A 90 -2.88 -14.74 2.99
N GLU A 91 -3.23 -15.91 3.46
CA GLU A 91 -2.81 -16.38 4.77
C GLU A 91 -1.29 -16.59 4.77
N GLN A 92 -0.62 -16.13 5.81
CA GLN A 92 0.83 -16.25 5.95
C GLN A 92 1.24 -17.73 5.94
N GLY A 93 2.30 -18.04 5.20
CA GLY A 93 2.78 -19.41 5.01
C GLY A 93 2.09 -20.19 3.89
N THR A 94 1.05 -19.63 3.25
CA THR A 94 0.45 -20.24 2.06
C THR A 94 1.08 -19.69 0.78
N SER A 95 1.04 -20.47 -0.30
CA SER A 95 1.57 -20.05 -1.61
C SER A 95 0.55 -19.30 -2.46
N SER A 96 -0.75 -19.48 -2.19
CA SER A 96 -1.83 -19.00 -3.06
C SER A 96 -2.31 -17.62 -2.63
N TRP A 97 -2.19 -16.64 -3.50
CA TRP A 97 -2.77 -15.31 -3.34
C TRP A 97 -4.24 -15.29 -3.75
N SER A 98 -5.03 -14.44 -3.11
CA SER A 98 -6.34 -14.05 -3.65
C SER A 98 -6.17 -13.36 -5.02
N GLY A 99 -7.23 -13.26 -5.79
CA GLY A 99 -7.26 -12.39 -6.98
C GLY A 99 -7.02 -10.92 -6.61
N TRP A 100 -6.54 -10.13 -7.57
CA TRP A 100 -6.47 -8.68 -7.40
C TRP A 100 -7.86 -8.08 -7.31
N THR A 101 -8.10 -7.31 -6.28
CA THR A 101 -9.34 -6.55 -6.04
C THR A 101 -9.09 -5.08 -6.33
N ASN A 102 -9.92 -4.48 -7.15
CA ASN A 102 -9.85 -3.06 -7.48
C ASN A 102 -10.36 -2.20 -6.34
N LEU A 103 -9.71 -1.07 -6.12
CA LEU A 103 -10.14 -0.03 -5.20
C LEU A 103 -10.48 1.24 -5.96
N ALA A 104 -11.60 1.84 -5.62
CA ALA A 104 -11.90 3.18 -6.09
C ALA A 104 -10.90 4.17 -5.49
N SER A 105 -10.32 5.01 -6.31
CA SER A 105 -9.31 5.98 -5.93
C SER A 105 -9.58 7.35 -6.51
N THR A 106 -9.11 8.39 -5.85
CA THR A 106 -9.14 9.76 -6.33
C THR A 106 -7.72 10.28 -6.47
N MET A 107 -7.45 11.01 -7.54
CA MET A 107 -6.16 11.66 -7.76
C MET A 107 -6.31 13.16 -7.56
N GLY A 108 -5.57 13.70 -6.60
CA GLY A 108 -5.47 15.14 -6.35
C GLY A 108 -4.63 15.85 -7.40
N ALA A 109 -4.74 17.19 -7.44
CA ALA A 109 -4.01 18.03 -8.38
C ALA A 109 -2.48 17.97 -8.23
N ASN A 110 -2.00 17.50 -7.10
CA ASN A 110 -0.57 17.30 -6.79
C ASN A 110 -0.08 15.87 -7.04
N GLY A 111 -0.91 15.00 -7.66
CA GLY A 111 -0.55 13.61 -7.92
C GLY A 111 -0.73 12.67 -6.72
N VAL A 112 -1.25 13.16 -5.60
CA VAL A 112 -1.58 12.31 -4.45
C VAL A 112 -2.81 11.47 -4.79
N ILE A 113 -2.68 10.17 -4.54
CA ILE A 113 -3.74 9.18 -4.71
C ILE A 113 -4.26 8.79 -3.34
N GLY A 114 -5.55 9.03 -3.12
CA GLY A 114 -6.25 8.59 -1.92
C GLY A 114 -7.25 7.49 -2.24
N THR A 115 -7.36 6.53 -1.35
CA THR A 115 -8.47 5.59 -1.30
C THR A 115 -9.24 5.80 0.00
N SER A 116 -10.51 5.46 -0.01
CA SER A 116 -11.24 5.36 1.26
C SER A 116 -10.72 4.16 2.05
N ASP A 117 -10.58 4.32 3.35
CA ASP A 117 -10.34 3.19 4.24
C ASP A 117 -11.45 2.15 4.06
N PHE A 118 -11.07 0.89 4.05
CA PHE A 118 -12.04 -0.20 3.95
C PHE A 118 -11.74 -1.29 4.98
N TRP A 119 -12.73 -2.10 5.24
CA TRP A 119 -12.68 -3.14 6.25
C TRP A 119 -12.76 -4.52 5.60
N LEU A 120 -11.97 -5.44 6.12
CA LEU A 120 -12.01 -6.86 5.78
C LEU A 120 -12.26 -7.67 7.05
N ASP A 121 -13.08 -8.69 6.93
CA ASP A 121 -13.27 -9.69 8.00
C ASP A 121 -12.24 -10.80 7.80
N LEU A 122 -11.19 -10.78 8.60
CA LEU A 122 -10.08 -11.73 8.55
C LEU A 122 -10.02 -12.53 9.83
N ASP A 123 -9.80 -13.83 9.71
CA ASP A 123 -9.61 -14.71 10.86
C ASP A 123 -8.54 -14.15 11.79
N ASN A 124 -8.92 -13.89 13.04
CA ASN A 124 -8.01 -13.27 14.01
C ASN A 124 -6.99 -14.24 14.61
N GLU A 125 -7.16 -15.53 14.41
CA GLU A 125 -6.18 -16.56 14.82
C GLU A 125 -5.07 -16.77 13.78
N LYS A 126 -5.15 -16.05 12.64
CA LYS A 126 -4.22 -16.16 11.52
C LYS A 126 -3.57 -14.83 11.20
N ALA A 127 -2.33 -14.91 10.74
CA ALA A 127 -1.63 -13.78 10.14
C ALA A 127 -1.85 -13.76 8.62
N PHE A 128 -1.87 -12.57 8.05
CA PHE A 128 -2.06 -12.36 6.61
C PHE A 128 -0.97 -11.50 6.02
N GLU A 129 -0.58 -11.86 4.81
CA GLU A 129 0.30 -11.07 3.95
C GLU A 129 -0.55 -10.37 2.88
N PHE A 130 -0.25 -9.11 2.65
CA PHE A 130 -0.93 -8.26 1.70
C PHE A 130 0.03 -7.71 0.66
N GLN A 131 -0.50 -7.49 -0.51
CA GLN A 131 0.12 -6.66 -1.54
C GLN A 131 -0.87 -5.59 -1.97
N ALA A 132 -0.40 -4.35 -2.02
CA ALA A 132 -1.10 -3.26 -2.69
C ALA A 132 -0.31 -2.84 -3.92
N LYS A 133 -1.02 -2.51 -4.99
CA LYS A 133 -0.45 -2.11 -6.28
C LYS A 133 -1.07 -0.81 -6.74
N ILE A 134 -0.25 0.10 -7.23
CA ILE A 134 -0.67 1.28 -7.95
C ILE A 134 -0.11 1.22 -9.38
N THR A 135 -0.95 1.57 -10.33
CA THR A 135 -0.59 1.58 -11.75
C THR A 135 -0.97 2.94 -12.35
N ASP A 136 0.02 3.67 -12.83
CA ASP A 136 -0.21 4.83 -13.67
C ASP A 136 -0.12 4.45 -15.17
N ARG A 137 -0.04 5.42 -16.06
CA ARG A 137 0.02 5.14 -17.51
C ARG A 137 1.36 4.57 -17.97
N LEU A 138 2.41 4.66 -17.17
CA LEU A 138 3.77 4.33 -17.56
C LEU A 138 4.29 3.11 -16.81
N GLU A 139 3.95 2.98 -15.51
CA GLU A 139 4.53 1.96 -14.66
C GLU A 139 3.59 1.53 -13.53
N SER A 140 3.96 0.46 -12.85
CA SER A 140 3.28 -0.06 -11.66
C SER A 140 4.26 -0.24 -10.52
N SER A 141 3.83 0.09 -9.31
CA SER A 141 4.56 -0.20 -8.07
C SER A 141 3.73 -1.08 -7.15
N VAL A 142 4.41 -1.94 -6.41
CA VAL A 142 3.79 -2.86 -5.45
C VAL A 142 4.46 -2.72 -4.10
N VAL A 143 3.66 -2.67 -3.03
CA VAL A 143 4.13 -2.70 -1.65
C VAL A 143 3.55 -3.92 -0.94
N ASN A 144 4.37 -4.52 -0.06
CA ASN A 144 3.96 -5.61 0.81
C ASN A 144 3.75 -5.10 2.23
N PHE A 145 2.73 -5.58 2.91
CA PHE A 145 2.46 -5.32 4.31
C PHE A 145 1.77 -6.52 4.94
N THR A 146 1.69 -6.56 6.25
CA THR A 146 1.19 -7.73 6.98
C THR A 146 0.17 -7.34 8.04
N VAL A 147 -0.66 -8.30 8.39
CA VAL A 147 -1.55 -8.26 9.54
C VAL A 147 -1.20 -9.43 10.43
N SER A 148 -0.82 -9.15 11.65
CA SER A 148 -0.51 -10.17 12.66
C SER A 148 -1.77 -10.90 13.14
N VAL A 149 -1.58 -12.02 13.81
CA VAL A 149 -2.65 -12.64 14.60
C VAL A 149 -3.21 -11.63 15.61
N GLY A 150 -4.49 -11.72 15.89
CA GLY A 150 -5.13 -10.92 16.92
C GLY A 150 -4.60 -11.34 18.30
N ILE A 151 -4.06 -10.37 19.03
CA ILE A 151 -3.53 -10.62 20.38
C ILE A 151 -4.44 -9.95 21.39
N PRO A 152 -5.36 -10.68 22.04
CA PRO A 152 -6.15 -10.10 23.11
C PRO A 152 -5.21 -9.78 24.29
N ILE A 153 -5.29 -8.56 24.79
CA ILE A 153 -4.49 -8.13 25.94
C ILE A 153 -4.90 -8.93 27.19
N MET A 154 -6.19 -9.26 27.28
CA MET A 154 -6.76 -10.01 28.38
C MET A 154 -8.11 -10.62 27.99
N ARG A 155 -8.35 -11.85 28.37
CA ARG A 155 -9.66 -12.51 28.25
C ARG A 155 -10.13 -12.96 29.64
N ILE A 156 -11.32 -12.54 30.02
CA ILE A 156 -12.00 -13.04 31.19
C ILE A 156 -13.05 -14.03 30.69
N GLY A 157 -12.87 -15.30 31.00
CA GLY A 157 -13.83 -16.37 30.69
C GLY A 157 -14.52 -16.89 31.93
N LEU A 158 -15.45 -17.81 31.76
CA LEU A 158 -16.13 -18.51 32.88
C LEU A 158 -15.13 -19.31 33.73
N ASP A 159 -13.99 -19.69 33.14
CA ASP A 159 -12.93 -20.46 33.79
C ASP A 159 -11.87 -19.59 34.46
N GLY A 160 -12.12 -18.28 34.56
CA GLY A 160 -11.21 -17.32 35.17
C GLY A 160 -10.47 -16.46 34.14
N LEU A 161 -9.36 -15.87 34.57
CA LEU A 161 -8.55 -14.98 33.77
C LEU A 161 -7.59 -15.79 32.88
N VAL A 162 -7.74 -15.66 31.57
CA VAL A 162 -6.85 -16.32 30.60
C VAL A 162 -5.97 -15.27 29.93
N TYR A 163 -4.67 -15.45 30.04
CA TYR A 163 -3.67 -14.64 29.37
C TYR A 163 -3.31 -15.21 28.02
N ASN A 164 -2.91 -14.35 27.11
CA ASN A 164 -2.27 -14.78 25.88
C ASN A 164 -0.98 -15.54 26.20
N LYS A 165 -0.89 -16.77 25.75
CA LYS A 165 0.28 -17.65 26.02
C LYS A 165 1.58 -17.12 25.43
N GLU A 166 1.51 -16.22 24.46
CA GLU A 166 2.68 -15.68 23.76
C GLU A 166 3.32 -14.47 24.47
N GLN A 167 2.61 -13.87 25.43
CA GLN A 167 3.17 -12.83 26.28
C GLN A 167 2.95 -13.19 27.74
N PRO A 168 3.95 -13.80 28.41
CA PRO A 168 3.84 -14.02 29.85
C PRO A 168 3.73 -12.66 30.53
N LEU A 169 2.59 -12.40 31.14
CA LEU A 169 2.43 -11.24 31.99
C LEU A 169 3.47 -11.36 33.13
N MET A 170 4.07 -10.24 33.46
CA MET A 170 5.01 -10.21 34.58
C MET A 170 4.34 -10.82 35.83
N PRO A 171 4.98 -11.71 36.55
CA PRO A 171 4.41 -12.38 37.70
C PRO A 171 3.78 -11.43 38.74
N SER A 172 4.31 -10.21 38.82
CA SER A 172 3.79 -9.16 39.71
C SER A 172 2.37 -8.67 39.35
N HIS A 173 2.01 -8.68 38.07
CA HIS A 173 0.68 -8.30 37.64
C HIS A 173 -0.35 -9.40 37.86
N ILE A 174 0.06 -10.65 37.67
CA ILE A 174 -0.77 -11.82 37.95
C ILE A 174 -1.11 -11.88 39.43
N GLY A 175 -0.14 -11.62 40.29
CA GLY A 175 -0.33 -11.61 41.73
C GLY A 175 -1.36 -10.60 42.22
N GLN A 176 -1.37 -9.41 41.65
CA GLN A 176 -2.33 -8.36 42.03
C GLN A 176 -3.77 -8.70 41.61
N VAL A 177 -3.97 -9.28 40.45
CA VAL A 177 -5.33 -9.64 39.99
C VAL A 177 -5.88 -10.84 40.76
N ILE A 178 -5.04 -11.82 41.05
CA ILE A 178 -5.43 -13.01 41.83
C ILE A 178 -5.74 -12.66 43.28
N ILE A 179 -4.97 -11.79 43.89
CA ILE A 179 -5.20 -11.36 45.29
C ILE A 179 -6.56 -10.65 45.44
N SER A 180 -6.94 -9.80 44.47
CA SER A 180 -8.23 -9.12 44.54
C SER A 180 -9.42 -10.06 44.36
N THR A 181 -9.29 -11.10 43.59
CA THR A 181 -10.35 -12.11 43.40
C THR A 181 -10.43 -13.10 44.59
N THR A 182 -9.32 -13.41 45.20
CA THR A 182 -9.26 -14.35 46.34
C THR A 182 -9.83 -13.70 47.61
N LEU A 183 -9.59 -12.42 47.82
CA LEU A 183 -10.15 -11.69 48.95
C LEU A 183 -11.68 -11.59 48.91
N ASN A 184 -12.26 -11.44 47.70
CA ASN A 184 -13.71 -11.40 47.56
C ASN A 184 -14.39 -12.76 47.70
N THR A 185 -13.66 -13.86 47.53
CA THR A 185 -14.21 -15.20 47.74
C THR A 185 -14.16 -15.65 49.20
N SER A 186 -13.20 -15.15 49.98
CA SER A 186 -13.09 -15.48 51.39
C SER A 186 -14.10 -14.76 52.26
N GLU A 187 -14.63 -13.62 51.84
CA GLU A 187 -15.72 -12.93 52.58
C GLU A 187 -17.10 -13.58 52.42
N LYS A 188 -17.25 -14.54 51.53
CA LYS A 188 -18.52 -15.25 51.30
C LYS A 188 -18.66 -16.54 52.09
N VAL A 189 -17.71 -16.89 52.91
CA VAL A 189 -17.69 -18.15 53.67
C VAL A 189 -17.84 -17.94 55.20
N GLN A 190 -18.37 -16.79 55.62
CA GLN A 190 -18.78 -16.59 57.00
C GLN A 190 -20.29 -16.47 57.10
#